data_e4979b992efcb6c8088868c8ae422ab8
#
_entry.id   e4979b992efcb6c8088868c8ae422ab8
#
_cell.length_a   1.000
_cell.length_b   1.000
_cell.length_c   1.000
_cell.angle_alpha   90.00
_cell.angle_beta   90.00
_cell.angle_gamma   90.00
#
_symmetry.space_group_name_H-M   'P 1'
#
loop_
_entity.id
_entity.type
_entity.pdbx_description
1 polymer ?
#
loop_
_entity_poly.entity_id
_entity_poly.type
_entity_poly.pdbx_seq_one_letter_code
_entity_poly.pdbx_strand_id
1 'polypeptide(L)'
;MVDMLPLPHWTALASLDDDAVPLMSTALLIARDEYPQLDAGLYDTLVQSHVEHLRREVEAIDLWPLKMAAVNRYLFDELGYSGNHDEYYDPRNSYLNQVFERRLGNPISLAMVQIEVARRLGIPLAGVSFPGHFLVRLPVDDGVLVMDPFNGGRPLGVDELRERARPHLGGEIPDDRALAQILDPAPHRAILIRILRNLHGVYADAEQWDRAARSADRILKLVPDQPEALRDRGMAYLHLGHRNGARHDLSRYLVLNPGAQDAAHLHEHLVELNSQRARAH
;
A
#
# COMPACT_ATOMS: atom_id res chain seq x y z
N MET A 1 23.08 -11.81 19.65
CA MET A 1 23.16 -10.61 18.81
C MET A 1 22.04 -10.80 17.81
N VAL A 2 20.91 -10.10 17.99
CA VAL A 2 19.78 -10.18 17.05
C VAL A 2 20.28 -9.53 15.76
N ASP A 3 20.38 -10.31 14.68
CA ASP A 3 20.69 -9.76 13.37
C ASP A 3 19.59 -8.74 13.03
N MET A 4 19.95 -7.49 13.02
CA MET A 4 19.02 -6.42 12.65
C MET A 4 18.55 -6.67 11.20
N LEU A 5 17.24 -6.74 11.00
CA LEU A 5 16.68 -6.84 9.65
C LEU A 5 17.17 -5.63 8.84
N PRO A 6 18.03 -5.82 7.82
CA PRO A 6 18.52 -4.69 7.05
C PRO A 6 17.36 -4.11 6.23
N LEU A 7 17.07 -2.82 6.44
CA LEU A 7 16.13 -2.13 5.57
C LEU A 7 16.75 -1.97 4.17
N PRO A 8 15.96 -2.17 3.10
CA PRO A 8 16.46 -2.01 1.74
C PRO A 8 16.81 -0.54 1.44
N HIS A 9 17.69 -0.33 0.47
CA HIS A 9 17.94 1.01 -0.07
C HIS A 9 16.95 1.33 -1.19
N TRP A 10 16.37 2.53 -1.16
CA TRP A 10 15.41 2.98 -2.18
C TRP A 10 15.92 2.79 -3.61
N THR A 11 17.21 3.07 -3.85
CA THR A 11 17.83 2.95 -5.18
C THR A 11 17.93 1.52 -5.69
N ALA A 12 17.93 0.52 -4.79
CA ALA A 12 18.00 -0.89 -5.18
C ALA A 12 16.61 -1.45 -5.52
N LEU A 13 15.54 -0.92 -4.92
CA LEU A 13 14.19 -1.47 -5.05
C LEU A 13 13.66 -1.43 -6.49
N ALA A 14 13.99 -0.38 -7.27
CA ALA A 14 13.51 -0.24 -8.64
C ALA A 14 14.03 -1.33 -9.59
N SER A 15 15.21 -1.89 -9.30
CA SER A 15 15.88 -2.90 -10.14
C SER A 15 15.56 -4.35 -9.77
N LEU A 16 14.86 -4.59 -8.65
CA LEU A 16 14.46 -5.94 -8.26
C LEU A 16 13.29 -6.43 -9.13
N ASP A 17 13.21 -7.74 -9.30
CA ASP A 17 11.96 -8.36 -9.75
C ASP A 17 10.87 -8.11 -8.71
N ASP A 18 9.60 -8.05 -9.13
CA ASP A 18 8.51 -7.66 -8.25
C ASP A 18 8.40 -8.55 -7.01
N ASP A 19 8.45 -9.87 -7.21
CA ASP A 19 8.36 -10.86 -6.13
C ASP A 19 9.59 -10.83 -5.18
N ALA A 20 10.70 -10.25 -5.62
CA ALA A 20 11.89 -10.06 -4.80
C ALA A 20 11.82 -8.77 -3.94
N VAL A 21 10.86 -7.89 -4.17
CA VAL A 21 10.66 -6.69 -3.34
C VAL A 21 10.16 -7.10 -1.95
N PRO A 22 10.95 -6.86 -0.87
CA PRO A 22 10.57 -7.30 0.47
C PRO A 22 9.49 -6.38 1.05
N LEU A 23 8.23 -6.85 1.07
CA LEU A 23 7.06 -6.04 1.44
C LEU A 23 7.20 -5.42 2.83
N MET A 24 7.38 -6.24 3.88
CA MET A 24 7.45 -5.75 5.27
C MET A 24 8.61 -4.77 5.48
N SER A 25 9.81 -5.12 5.02
CA SER A 25 11.00 -4.27 5.19
C SER A 25 10.85 -2.94 4.44
N THR A 26 10.23 -2.96 3.25
CA THR A 26 9.98 -1.73 2.49
C THR A 26 8.88 -0.88 3.14
N ALA A 27 7.84 -1.47 3.71
CA ALA A 27 6.84 -0.71 4.45
C ALA A 27 7.41 -0.09 5.74
N LEU A 28 8.33 -0.77 6.43
CA LEU A 28 9.07 -0.19 7.55
C LEU A 28 10.06 0.91 7.08
N LEU A 29 10.62 0.77 5.88
CA LEU A 29 11.43 1.86 5.27
C LEU A 29 10.58 3.10 4.96
N ILE A 30 9.34 2.92 4.49
CA ILE A 30 8.36 4.03 4.33
C ILE A 30 8.09 4.68 5.70
N ALA A 31 7.84 3.87 6.73
CA ALA A 31 7.58 4.39 8.07
C ALA A 31 8.77 5.17 8.66
N ARG A 32 10.01 4.80 8.32
CA ARG A 32 11.22 5.48 8.79
C ARG A 32 11.33 6.93 8.31
N ASP A 33 10.66 7.30 7.24
CA ASP A 33 10.59 8.71 6.80
C ASP A 33 9.90 9.62 7.84
N GLU A 34 8.98 9.08 8.62
CA GLU A 34 8.26 9.81 9.70
C GLU A 34 8.81 9.44 11.09
N TYR A 35 9.34 8.23 11.23
CA TYR A 35 9.89 7.69 12.49
C TYR A 35 11.38 7.34 12.29
N PRO A 36 12.31 8.35 12.27
CA PRO A 36 13.72 8.12 11.94
C PRO A 36 14.46 7.16 12.88
N GLN A 37 13.97 7.03 14.13
CA GLN A 37 14.53 6.15 15.15
C GLN A 37 13.94 4.73 15.11
N LEU A 38 13.12 4.40 14.11
CA LEU A 38 12.50 3.09 13.98
C LEU A 38 13.56 1.99 13.87
N ASP A 39 13.50 1.02 14.80
CA ASP A 39 14.27 -0.22 14.74
C ASP A 39 13.44 -1.32 14.09
N ALA A 40 13.78 -1.67 12.86
CA ALA A 40 13.07 -2.70 12.11
C ALA A 40 13.22 -4.10 12.72
N GLY A 41 14.31 -4.37 13.44
CA GLY A 41 14.55 -5.63 14.12
C GLY A 41 13.53 -5.94 15.21
N LEU A 42 12.99 -4.92 15.88
CA LEU A 42 11.94 -5.09 16.88
C LEU A 42 10.66 -5.66 16.23
N TYR A 43 10.27 -5.15 15.09
CA TYR A 43 9.06 -5.61 14.38
C TYR A 43 9.26 -6.97 13.72
N ASP A 44 10.47 -7.27 13.26
CA ASP A 44 10.84 -8.60 12.78
C ASP A 44 10.71 -9.64 13.89
N THR A 45 11.26 -9.35 15.07
CA THR A 45 11.16 -10.18 16.28
C THR A 45 9.71 -10.35 16.72
N LEU A 46 8.90 -9.27 16.67
CA LEU A 46 7.49 -9.32 17.00
C LEU A 46 6.73 -10.27 16.07
N VAL A 47 6.90 -10.14 14.76
CA VAL A 47 6.26 -11.04 13.77
C VAL A 47 6.74 -12.48 13.98
N GLN A 48 8.04 -12.67 14.26
CA GLN A 48 8.58 -14.00 14.54
C GLN A 48 7.94 -14.63 15.79
N SER A 49 7.67 -13.85 16.83
CA SER A 49 6.97 -14.33 18.02
C SER A 49 5.53 -14.78 17.73
N HIS A 50 4.82 -14.07 16.86
CA HIS A 50 3.49 -14.48 16.40
C HIS A 50 3.54 -15.80 15.62
N VAL A 51 4.53 -15.94 14.74
CA VAL A 51 4.75 -17.18 13.98
C VAL A 51 5.05 -18.36 14.89
N GLU A 52 5.91 -18.18 15.89
CA GLU A 52 6.25 -19.24 16.85
C GLU A 52 5.05 -19.68 17.69
N HIS A 53 4.21 -18.71 18.10
CA HIS A 53 2.97 -19.01 18.79
C HIS A 53 2.02 -19.89 17.96
N LEU A 54 1.84 -19.54 16.68
CA LEU A 54 0.93 -20.23 15.77
C LEU A 54 1.48 -21.54 15.21
N ARG A 55 2.80 -21.70 15.16
CA ARG A 55 3.47 -22.77 14.42
C ARG A 55 2.92 -24.16 14.71
N ARG A 56 2.83 -24.53 15.99
CA ARG A 56 2.38 -25.88 16.40
C ARG A 56 0.95 -26.17 15.97
N GLU A 57 0.07 -25.20 16.08
CA GLU A 57 -1.32 -25.33 15.67
C GLU A 57 -1.44 -25.45 14.16
N VAL A 58 -0.77 -24.55 13.42
CA VAL A 58 -0.81 -24.51 11.95
C VAL A 58 -0.18 -25.74 11.32
N GLU A 59 0.90 -26.28 11.91
CA GLU A 59 1.54 -27.52 11.42
C GLU A 59 0.65 -28.75 11.59
N ALA A 60 -0.24 -28.75 12.59
CA ALA A 60 -1.19 -29.84 12.84
C ALA A 60 -2.44 -29.82 11.93
N ILE A 61 -2.61 -28.78 11.13
CA ILE A 61 -3.74 -28.60 10.22
C ILE A 61 -3.26 -28.85 8.77
N ASP A 62 -4.00 -29.63 8.00
CA ASP A 62 -3.64 -29.90 6.59
C ASP A 62 -4.20 -28.87 5.62
N LEU A 63 -5.44 -28.40 5.86
CA LEU A 63 -6.18 -27.55 4.94
C LEU A 63 -5.85 -26.04 5.10
N TRP A 64 -5.45 -25.38 4.01
CA TRP A 64 -5.13 -23.97 3.99
C TRP A 64 -6.21 -23.04 4.58
N PRO A 65 -7.53 -23.23 4.28
CA PRO A 65 -8.57 -22.40 4.88
C PRO A 65 -8.62 -22.50 6.40
N LEU A 66 -8.40 -23.69 6.97
CA LEU A 66 -8.38 -23.88 8.42
C LEU A 66 -7.10 -23.30 9.06
N LYS A 67 -5.95 -23.39 8.38
CA LYS A 67 -4.72 -22.68 8.80
C LYS A 67 -4.97 -21.18 8.87
N MET A 68 -5.61 -20.60 7.84
CA MET A 68 -5.94 -19.18 7.84
C MET A 68 -6.97 -18.79 8.89
N ALA A 69 -7.93 -19.66 9.19
CA ALA A 69 -8.87 -19.42 10.29
C ALA A 69 -8.14 -19.31 11.65
N ALA A 70 -7.12 -20.15 11.88
CA ALA A 70 -6.28 -20.06 13.09
C ALA A 70 -5.47 -18.74 13.13
N VAL A 71 -4.88 -18.34 11.99
CA VAL A 71 -4.15 -17.06 11.87
C VAL A 71 -5.09 -15.87 12.12
N ASN A 72 -6.28 -15.88 11.52
CA ASN A 72 -7.27 -14.80 11.68
C ASN A 72 -7.75 -14.68 13.12
N ARG A 73 -8.12 -15.79 13.74
CA ARG A 73 -8.50 -15.81 15.17
C ARG A 73 -7.41 -15.20 16.02
N TYR A 74 -6.16 -15.63 15.85
CA TYR A 74 -5.05 -15.11 16.63
C TYR A 74 -4.82 -13.62 16.42
N LEU A 75 -4.74 -13.15 15.15
CA LEU A 75 -4.47 -11.76 14.85
C LEU A 75 -5.62 -10.83 15.25
N PHE A 76 -6.85 -11.18 14.88
CA PHE A 76 -7.98 -10.28 14.99
C PHE A 76 -8.75 -10.44 16.30
N ASP A 77 -8.97 -11.68 16.80
CA ASP A 77 -9.77 -11.91 18.00
C ASP A 77 -8.89 -11.90 19.27
N GLU A 78 -7.71 -12.54 19.24
CA GLU A 78 -6.86 -12.65 20.42
C GLU A 78 -5.94 -11.44 20.61
N LEU A 79 -5.23 -11.00 19.53
CA LEU A 79 -4.35 -9.82 19.59
C LEU A 79 -5.12 -8.51 19.40
N GLY A 80 -6.30 -8.54 18.82
CA GLY A 80 -7.18 -7.38 18.65
C GLY A 80 -6.74 -6.42 17.53
N TYR A 81 -6.06 -6.92 16.49
CA TYR A 81 -5.88 -6.10 15.28
C TYR A 81 -7.23 -5.80 14.65
N SER A 82 -7.47 -4.55 14.28
CA SER A 82 -8.77 -4.13 13.71
C SER A 82 -8.64 -2.94 12.79
N GLY A 83 -9.65 -2.76 11.93
CA GLY A 83 -9.79 -1.57 11.12
C GLY A 83 -10.05 -0.33 11.99
N ASN A 84 -9.37 0.76 11.70
CA ASN A 84 -9.65 2.03 12.34
C ASN A 84 -10.83 2.72 11.63
N HIS A 85 -12.03 2.43 12.09
CA HIS A 85 -13.27 2.99 11.52
C HIS A 85 -13.49 4.44 11.94
N ASP A 86 -13.06 4.82 13.14
CA ASP A 86 -13.31 6.15 13.73
C ASP A 86 -12.40 7.21 13.10
N GLU A 87 -11.13 6.86 12.86
CA GLU A 87 -10.14 7.75 12.26
C GLU A 87 -9.53 7.10 11.00
N TYR A 88 -10.38 6.83 9.99
CA TYR A 88 -9.98 6.10 8.78
C TYR A 88 -8.81 6.77 8.03
N TYR A 89 -8.78 8.10 7.98
CA TYR A 89 -7.76 8.90 7.29
C TYR A 89 -6.55 9.27 8.17
N ASP A 90 -6.42 8.70 9.38
CA ASP A 90 -5.21 8.89 10.19
C ASP A 90 -3.99 8.27 9.45
N PRO A 91 -2.93 9.04 9.14
CA PRO A 91 -1.75 8.51 8.45
C PRO A 91 -1.07 7.35 9.21
N ARG A 92 -1.22 7.28 10.54
CA ARG A 92 -0.71 6.19 11.38
C ARG A 92 -1.31 4.83 10.99
N ASN A 93 -2.47 4.80 10.35
CA ASN A 93 -3.07 3.57 9.83
C ASN A 93 -2.29 2.96 8.65
N SER A 94 -1.45 3.76 7.98
CA SER A 94 -0.62 3.34 6.85
C SER A 94 0.82 3.00 7.24
N TYR A 95 1.31 3.47 8.38
CA TYR A 95 2.66 3.18 8.86
C TYR A 95 2.70 1.87 9.64
N LEU A 96 3.43 0.88 9.10
CA LEU A 96 3.38 -0.48 9.61
C LEU A 96 3.85 -0.60 11.08
N ASN A 97 4.84 0.22 11.51
CA ASN A 97 5.23 0.28 12.92
C ASN A 97 4.06 0.70 13.82
N GLN A 98 3.30 1.72 13.41
CA GLN A 98 2.14 2.19 14.17
C GLN A 98 1.00 1.19 14.18
N VAL A 99 0.83 0.44 13.09
CA VAL A 99 -0.14 -0.66 13.04
C VAL A 99 0.21 -1.75 14.02
N PHE A 100 1.48 -2.15 14.12
CA PHE A 100 1.94 -3.12 15.11
C PHE A 100 1.74 -2.65 16.56
N GLU A 101 2.06 -1.38 16.84
CA GLU A 101 1.98 -0.81 18.20
C GLU A 101 0.53 -0.58 18.66
N ARG A 102 -0.30 -0.03 17.78
CA ARG A 102 -1.69 0.37 18.08
C ARG A 102 -2.70 -0.76 17.83
N ARG A 103 -2.34 -1.76 17.02
CA ARG A 103 -3.22 -2.81 16.49
C ARG A 103 -4.41 -2.26 15.69
N LEU A 104 -4.27 -1.04 15.20
CA LEU A 104 -5.22 -0.35 14.35
C LEU A 104 -4.57 -0.04 13.00
N GLY A 105 -5.30 -0.32 11.91
CA GLY A 105 -4.80 -0.10 10.57
C GLY A 105 -5.89 0.21 9.55
N ASN A 106 -5.46 0.49 8.33
CA ASN A 106 -6.31 0.52 7.15
C ASN A 106 -6.32 -0.87 6.45
N PRO A 107 -7.16 -1.08 5.43
CA PRO A 107 -7.27 -2.40 4.80
C PRO A 107 -5.94 -2.99 4.32
N ILE A 108 -5.07 -2.16 3.72
CA ILE A 108 -3.81 -2.64 3.15
C ILE A 108 -2.74 -2.93 4.22
N SER A 109 -2.66 -2.13 5.26
CA SER A 109 -1.67 -2.32 6.32
C SER A 109 -1.98 -3.54 7.19
N LEU A 110 -3.27 -3.80 7.47
CA LEU A 110 -3.71 -5.03 8.15
C LEU A 110 -3.48 -6.26 7.27
N ALA A 111 -3.76 -6.16 5.96
CA ALA A 111 -3.42 -7.22 5.02
C ALA A 111 -1.92 -7.54 5.03
N MET A 112 -1.05 -6.54 5.12
CA MET A 112 0.39 -6.76 5.18
C MET A 112 0.83 -7.51 6.43
N VAL A 113 0.26 -7.22 7.60
CA VAL A 113 0.52 -7.99 8.82
C VAL A 113 0.11 -9.45 8.62
N GLN A 114 -1.08 -9.68 8.08
CA GLN A 114 -1.62 -11.02 7.82
C GLN A 114 -0.78 -11.78 6.78
N ILE A 115 -0.41 -11.13 5.68
CA ILE A 115 0.43 -11.73 4.62
C ILE A 115 1.80 -12.12 5.17
N GLU A 116 2.44 -11.27 5.97
CA GLU A 116 3.77 -11.57 6.49
C GLU A 116 3.76 -12.72 7.49
N VAL A 117 2.77 -12.80 8.37
CA VAL A 117 2.60 -13.93 9.30
C VAL A 117 2.31 -15.20 8.50
N ALA A 118 1.38 -15.17 7.55
CA ALA A 118 1.03 -16.29 6.68
C ALA A 118 2.25 -16.79 5.89
N ARG A 119 3.02 -15.89 5.28
CA ARG A 119 4.23 -16.20 4.51
C ARG A 119 5.26 -16.95 5.36
N ARG A 120 5.52 -16.52 6.59
CA ARG A 120 6.46 -17.19 7.51
C ARG A 120 5.96 -18.54 8.01
N LEU A 121 4.66 -18.77 7.97
CA LEU A 121 4.02 -20.07 8.24
C LEU A 121 3.90 -20.95 6.99
N GLY A 122 4.41 -20.49 5.83
CA GLY A 122 4.33 -21.22 4.57
C GLY A 122 2.94 -21.26 3.94
N ILE A 123 2.02 -20.36 4.35
CA ILE A 123 0.66 -20.26 3.80
C ILE A 123 0.69 -19.30 2.59
N PRO A 124 0.19 -19.71 1.40
CA PRO A 124 0.28 -18.95 0.16
C PRO A 124 -0.79 -17.84 0.08
N LEU A 125 -0.76 -16.89 1.02
CA LEU A 125 -1.66 -15.76 1.08
C LEU A 125 -1.12 -14.60 0.24
N ALA A 126 -1.94 -14.04 -0.64
CA ALA A 126 -1.59 -12.89 -1.48
C ALA A 126 -2.56 -11.72 -1.27
N GLY A 127 -2.07 -10.49 -1.50
CA GLY A 127 -2.90 -9.30 -1.50
C GLY A 127 -3.71 -9.16 -2.79
N VAL A 128 -4.85 -8.48 -2.71
CA VAL A 128 -5.71 -8.13 -3.84
C VAL A 128 -6.00 -6.65 -3.83
N SER A 129 -5.60 -5.95 -4.91
CA SER A 129 -5.94 -4.53 -5.12
C SER A 129 -7.40 -4.39 -5.56
N PHE A 130 -8.32 -4.70 -4.66
CA PHE A 130 -9.75 -4.62 -4.93
C PHE A 130 -10.20 -3.16 -5.12
N PRO A 131 -11.15 -2.88 -6.04
CA PRO A 131 -11.67 -1.53 -6.23
C PRO A 131 -12.23 -0.94 -4.94
N GLY A 132 -11.77 0.26 -4.57
CA GLY A 132 -12.17 0.94 -3.33
C GLY A 132 -11.71 0.29 -2.02
N HIS A 133 -11.11 -0.91 -2.06
CA HIS A 133 -10.71 -1.65 -0.86
C HIS A 133 -9.41 -2.45 -1.09
N PHE A 134 -8.87 -3.07 -0.04
CA PHE A 134 -7.77 -4.03 -0.15
C PHE A 134 -8.16 -5.33 0.57
N LEU A 135 -8.05 -6.43 -0.15
CA LEU A 135 -8.42 -7.76 0.33
C LEU A 135 -7.20 -8.69 0.29
N VAL A 136 -7.37 -9.90 0.83
CA VAL A 136 -6.41 -10.98 0.67
C VAL A 136 -7.07 -12.19 0.05
N ARG A 137 -6.29 -12.99 -0.70
CA ARG A 137 -6.74 -14.22 -1.33
C ARG A 137 -5.86 -15.39 -0.96
N LEU A 138 -6.48 -16.53 -0.79
CA LEU A 138 -5.83 -17.81 -0.55
C LEU A 138 -6.25 -18.78 -1.66
N PRO A 139 -5.32 -19.44 -2.37
CA PRO A 139 -5.69 -20.47 -3.33
C PRO A 139 -6.30 -21.68 -2.60
N VAL A 140 -7.37 -22.24 -3.16
CA VAL A 140 -8.03 -23.47 -2.73
C VAL A 140 -8.27 -24.37 -3.95
N ASP A 141 -8.62 -25.64 -3.72
CA ASP A 141 -8.70 -26.65 -4.80
C ASP A 141 -9.57 -26.19 -5.98
N ASP A 142 -10.72 -25.59 -5.71
CA ASP A 142 -11.70 -25.17 -6.72
C ASP A 142 -11.77 -23.64 -6.93
N GLY A 143 -10.68 -22.90 -6.63
CA GLY A 143 -10.68 -21.45 -6.84
C GLY A 143 -9.88 -20.64 -5.81
N VAL A 144 -10.50 -19.61 -5.25
CA VAL A 144 -9.85 -18.73 -4.26
C VAL A 144 -10.79 -18.40 -3.12
N LEU A 145 -10.27 -18.43 -1.90
CA LEU A 145 -10.91 -17.88 -0.72
C LEU A 145 -10.47 -16.43 -0.55
N VAL A 146 -11.41 -15.50 -0.63
CA VAL A 146 -11.15 -14.06 -0.46
C VAL A 146 -11.58 -13.63 0.94
N MET A 147 -10.74 -12.85 1.62
CA MET A 147 -10.97 -12.42 3.00
C MET A 147 -10.70 -10.93 3.16
N ASP A 148 -11.37 -10.32 4.14
CA ASP A 148 -11.29 -8.87 4.44
C ASP A 148 -10.56 -8.62 5.76
N PRO A 149 -9.26 -8.27 5.75
CA PRO A 149 -8.48 -7.99 6.96
C PRO A 149 -9.00 -6.82 7.77
N PHE A 150 -9.61 -5.83 7.11
CA PHE A 150 -10.17 -4.65 7.78
C PHE A 150 -11.39 -4.98 8.64
N ASN A 151 -12.09 -6.05 8.26
CA ASN A 151 -13.26 -6.57 8.97
C ASN A 151 -12.95 -7.95 9.59
N GLY A 152 -11.81 -8.09 10.29
CA GLY A 152 -11.45 -9.27 11.07
C GLY A 152 -11.07 -10.50 10.25
N GLY A 153 -10.65 -10.33 9.00
CA GLY A 153 -10.26 -11.44 8.14
C GLY A 153 -11.45 -12.33 7.71
N ARG A 154 -12.69 -11.83 7.79
CA ARG A 154 -13.85 -12.63 7.41
C ARG A 154 -13.85 -12.98 5.92
N PRO A 155 -14.30 -14.19 5.54
CA PRO A 155 -14.45 -14.57 4.14
C PRO A 155 -15.57 -13.79 3.45
N LEU A 156 -15.40 -13.55 2.14
CA LEU A 156 -16.35 -12.85 1.29
C LEU A 156 -16.91 -13.80 0.23
N GLY A 157 -18.23 -13.82 0.07
CA GLY A 157 -18.89 -14.56 -1.00
C GLY A 157 -18.82 -13.83 -2.34
N VAL A 158 -19.02 -14.59 -3.43
CA VAL A 158 -18.95 -14.07 -4.81
C VAL A 158 -19.93 -12.91 -5.04
N ASP A 159 -21.18 -13.03 -4.56
CA ASP A 159 -22.19 -12.00 -4.74
C ASP A 159 -21.83 -10.71 -3.99
N GLU A 160 -21.27 -10.83 -2.79
CA GLU A 160 -20.79 -9.68 -2.02
C GLU A 160 -19.63 -9.00 -2.72
N LEU A 161 -18.68 -9.74 -3.30
CA LEU A 161 -17.57 -9.20 -4.06
C LEU A 161 -18.06 -8.42 -5.29
N ARG A 162 -19.05 -8.96 -6.02
CA ARG A 162 -19.64 -8.29 -7.17
C ARG A 162 -20.33 -6.98 -6.79
N GLU A 163 -21.14 -6.99 -5.73
CA GLU A 163 -21.81 -5.78 -5.26
C GLU A 163 -20.84 -4.71 -4.74
N ARG A 164 -19.76 -5.12 -4.08
CA ARG A 164 -18.70 -4.19 -3.65
C ARG A 164 -17.91 -3.58 -4.82
N ALA A 165 -17.69 -4.33 -5.91
CA ALA A 165 -16.99 -3.84 -7.08
C ALA A 165 -17.84 -2.88 -7.93
N ARG A 166 -19.17 -3.08 -7.96
CA ARG A 166 -20.11 -2.37 -8.83
C ARG A 166 -19.99 -0.84 -8.84
N PRO A 167 -19.89 -0.12 -7.71
CA PRO A 167 -19.75 1.34 -7.72
C PRO A 167 -18.51 1.85 -8.44
N HIS A 168 -17.47 1.03 -8.50
CA HIS A 168 -16.18 1.35 -9.12
C HIS A 168 -16.09 0.94 -10.60
N LEU A 169 -17.11 0.26 -11.13
CA LEU A 169 -17.23 -0.22 -12.50
C LEU A 169 -18.35 0.50 -13.26
N GLY A 170 -18.61 1.76 -12.93
CA GLY A 170 -19.68 2.53 -13.57
C GLY A 170 -21.10 2.05 -13.28
N GLY A 171 -21.28 1.25 -12.24
CA GLY A 171 -22.57 0.66 -11.84
C GLY A 171 -22.82 -0.73 -12.45
N GLU A 172 -21.89 -1.26 -13.23
CA GLU A 172 -21.98 -2.61 -13.79
C GLU A 172 -21.55 -3.69 -12.79
N ILE A 173 -22.25 -4.82 -12.79
CA ILE A 173 -21.88 -6.01 -12.00
C ILE A 173 -20.86 -6.82 -12.83
N PRO A 174 -19.65 -7.09 -12.31
CA PRO A 174 -18.63 -7.84 -13.04
C PRO A 174 -19.11 -9.29 -13.28
N ASP A 175 -18.90 -9.80 -14.49
CA ASP A 175 -19.04 -11.21 -14.80
C ASP A 175 -17.91 -12.04 -14.15
N ASP A 176 -17.94 -13.37 -14.31
CA ASP A 176 -16.97 -14.28 -13.70
C ASP A 176 -15.53 -13.95 -14.15
N ARG A 177 -15.34 -13.60 -15.40
CA ARG A 177 -14.03 -13.28 -15.96
C ARG A 177 -13.48 -11.96 -15.41
N ALA A 178 -14.31 -10.92 -15.40
CA ALA A 178 -13.96 -9.63 -14.85
C ALA A 178 -13.67 -9.71 -13.35
N LEU A 179 -14.50 -10.47 -12.60
CA LEU A 179 -14.26 -10.70 -11.19
C LEU A 179 -12.95 -11.46 -10.95
N ALA A 180 -12.66 -12.50 -11.72
CA ALA A 180 -11.40 -13.24 -11.62
C ALA A 180 -10.18 -12.33 -11.82
N GLN A 181 -10.23 -11.41 -12.80
CA GLN A 181 -9.17 -10.42 -13.03
C GLN A 181 -9.04 -9.41 -11.87
N ILE A 182 -10.15 -8.95 -11.30
CA ILE A 182 -10.15 -8.09 -10.11
C ILE A 182 -9.50 -8.78 -8.91
N LEU A 183 -9.65 -10.10 -8.84
CA LEU A 183 -9.11 -10.92 -7.74
C LEU A 183 -7.70 -11.44 -8.01
N ASP A 184 -7.04 -11.02 -9.08
CA ASP A 184 -5.64 -11.40 -9.33
C ASP A 184 -4.71 -10.90 -8.20
N PRO A 185 -3.63 -11.65 -7.90
CA PRO A 185 -2.66 -11.24 -6.90
C PRO A 185 -2.07 -9.86 -7.23
N ALA A 186 -2.08 -8.97 -6.27
CA ALA A 186 -1.47 -7.67 -6.43
C ALA A 186 0.07 -7.78 -6.41
N PRO A 187 0.78 -7.23 -7.41
CA PRO A 187 2.23 -7.13 -7.39
C PRO A 187 2.74 -6.40 -6.14
N HIS A 188 3.90 -6.77 -5.63
CA HIS A 188 4.47 -6.18 -4.39
C HIS A 188 4.63 -4.66 -4.50
N ARG A 189 5.11 -4.16 -5.67
CA ARG A 189 5.21 -2.71 -5.89
C ARG A 189 3.85 -2.03 -5.89
N ALA A 190 2.83 -2.65 -6.45
CA ALA A 190 1.49 -2.08 -6.45
C ALA A 190 0.94 -1.92 -5.03
N ILE A 191 1.22 -2.89 -4.14
CA ILE A 191 0.88 -2.82 -2.71
C ILE A 191 1.56 -1.61 -2.06
N LEU A 192 2.88 -1.47 -2.22
CA LEU A 192 3.66 -0.38 -1.63
C LEU A 192 3.27 1.00 -2.20
N ILE A 193 3.02 1.08 -3.50
CA ILE A 193 2.54 2.30 -4.15
C ILE A 193 1.18 2.71 -3.59
N ARG A 194 0.29 1.76 -3.32
CA ARG A 194 -1.02 2.05 -2.75
C ARG A 194 -0.91 2.60 -1.33
N ILE A 195 0.02 2.10 -0.50
CA ILE A 195 0.31 2.68 0.82
C ILE A 195 0.79 4.13 0.67
N LEU A 196 1.71 4.38 -0.25
CA LEU A 196 2.26 5.72 -0.49
C LEU A 196 1.21 6.69 -1.06
N ARG A 197 0.29 6.22 -1.91
CA ARG A 197 -0.84 7.01 -2.40
C ARG A 197 -1.82 7.36 -1.28
N ASN A 198 -2.11 6.43 -0.37
CA ASN A 198 -2.93 6.72 0.80
C ASN A 198 -2.28 7.82 1.66
N LEU A 199 -0.97 7.71 1.92
CA LEU A 199 -0.22 8.73 2.66
C LEU A 199 -0.21 10.07 1.93
N HIS A 200 0.05 10.07 0.61
CA HIS A 200 0.02 11.28 -0.21
C HIS A 200 -1.34 11.99 -0.11
N GLY A 201 -2.45 11.25 -0.29
CA GLY A 201 -3.80 11.81 -0.21
C GLY A 201 -4.08 12.45 1.15
N VAL A 202 -3.83 11.72 2.24
CA VAL A 202 -4.03 12.24 3.60
C VAL A 202 -3.20 13.50 3.86
N TYR A 203 -1.96 13.53 3.41
CA TYR A 203 -1.09 14.69 3.62
C TYR A 203 -1.46 15.87 2.71
N ALA A 204 -1.88 15.61 1.48
CA ALA A 204 -2.36 16.67 0.57
C ALA A 204 -3.66 17.31 1.10
N ASP A 205 -4.60 16.50 1.57
CA ASP A 205 -5.85 16.97 2.18
C ASP A 205 -5.60 17.81 3.46
N ALA A 206 -4.54 17.49 4.20
CA ALA A 206 -4.10 18.23 5.38
C ALA A 206 -3.13 19.39 5.05
N GLU A 207 -2.89 19.70 3.78
CA GLU A 207 -1.94 20.72 3.28
C GLU A 207 -0.49 20.54 3.77
N GLN A 208 -0.11 19.30 4.15
CA GLN A 208 1.25 18.95 4.57
C GLN A 208 2.09 18.56 3.34
N TRP A 209 2.36 19.57 2.51
CA TRP A 209 2.91 19.41 1.17
C TRP A 209 4.31 18.79 1.13
N ASP A 210 5.13 18.99 2.15
CA ASP A 210 6.44 18.35 2.30
C ASP A 210 6.32 16.81 2.45
N ARG A 211 5.36 16.34 3.23
CA ARG A 211 5.05 14.91 3.42
C ARG A 211 4.37 14.32 2.18
N ALA A 212 3.46 15.07 1.56
CA ALA A 212 2.84 14.68 0.29
C ALA A 212 3.89 14.51 -0.82
N ALA A 213 4.79 15.48 -1.00
CA ALA A 213 5.88 15.41 -1.96
C ALA A 213 6.81 14.21 -1.69
N ARG A 214 7.12 13.93 -0.41
CA ARG A 214 7.94 12.79 -0.01
C ARG A 214 7.28 11.47 -0.39
N SER A 215 5.98 11.31 -0.14
CA SER A 215 5.23 10.11 -0.50
C SER A 215 5.28 9.86 -2.02
N ALA A 216 5.05 10.89 -2.83
CA ALA A 216 5.16 10.80 -4.29
C ALA A 216 6.61 10.52 -4.76
N ASP A 217 7.64 11.10 -4.10
CA ASP A 217 9.04 10.79 -4.37
C ASP A 217 9.35 9.31 -4.14
N ARG A 218 8.80 8.70 -3.07
CA ARG A 218 9.00 7.27 -2.78
C ARG A 218 8.35 6.38 -3.84
N ILE A 219 7.21 6.77 -4.39
CA ILE A 219 6.61 6.07 -5.55
C ILE A 219 7.57 6.10 -6.74
N LEU A 220 8.17 7.26 -7.04
CA LEU A 220 9.13 7.39 -8.13
C LEU A 220 10.47 6.65 -7.89
N LYS A 221 10.81 6.34 -6.63
CA LYS A 221 11.93 5.44 -6.29
C LYS A 221 11.57 3.97 -6.54
N LEU A 222 10.31 3.58 -6.41
CA LEU A 222 9.85 2.22 -6.70
C LEU A 222 9.60 2.00 -8.19
N VAL A 223 9.00 2.99 -8.85
CA VAL A 223 8.67 2.96 -10.28
C VAL A 223 9.02 4.32 -10.88
N PRO A 224 10.21 4.46 -11.46
CA PRO A 224 10.61 5.69 -12.15
C PRO A 224 9.63 6.06 -13.26
N ASP A 225 9.42 7.35 -13.46
CA ASP A 225 8.54 7.89 -14.50
C ASP A 225 7.06 7.49 -14.37
N GLN A 226 6.58 7.12 -13.17
CA GLN A 226 5.16 6.90 -13.00
C GLN A 226 4.40 8.23 -13.11
N PRO A 227 3.45 8.37 -14.09
CA PRO A 227 2.89 9.69 -14.43
C PRO A 227 2.17 10.35 -13.27
N GLU A 228 1.28 9.65 -12.58
CA GLU A 228 0.50 10.22 -11.47
C GLU A 228 1.42 10.71 -10.33
N ALA A 229 2.48 9.98 -10.03
CA ALA A 229 3.42 10.37 -8.98
C ALA A 229 4.27 11.59 -9.37
N LEU A 230 4.60 11.76 -10.66
CA LEU A 230 5.21 12.99 -11.17
C LEU A 230 4.27 14.18 -11.02
N ARG A 231 3.01 14.02 -11.40
CA ARG A 231 1.99 15.07 -11.21
C ARG A 231 1.86 15.43 -9.74
N ASP A 232 1.67 14.45 -8.88
CA ASP A 232 1.43 14.62 -7.46
C ASP A 232 2.61 15.30 -6.76
N ARG A 233 3.87 14.90 -7.08
CA ARG A 233 5.06 15.55 -6.56
C ARG A 233 5.24 16.97 -7.12
N GLY A 234 4.96 17.15 -8.41
CA GLY A 234 5.00 18.45 -9.07
C GLY A 234 4.02 19.45 -8.48
N MET A 235 2.79 19.03 -8.20
CA MET A 235 1.77 19.86 -7.52
C MET A 235 2.18 20.19 -6.09
N ALA A 236 2.66 19.23 -5.32
CA ALA A 236 3.16 19.49 -3.97
C ALA A 236 4.35 20.48 -3.99
N TYR A 237 5.24 20.37 -4.97
CA TYR A 237 6.33 21.33 -5.18
C TYR A 237 5.85 22.75 -5.53
N LEU A 238 4.73 22.91 -6.24
CA LEU A 238 4.11 24.23 -6.45
C LEU A 238 3.74 24.87 -5.13
N HIS A 239 3.03 24.14 -4.27
CA HIS A 239 2.64 24.62 -2.94
C HIS A 239 3.83 24.98 -2.05
N LEU A 240 4.94 24.23 -2.16
CA LEU A 240 6.19 24.47 -1.44
C LEU A 240 7.06 25.59 -2.05
N GLY A 241 6.68 26.15 -3.19
CA GLY A 241 7.49 27.14 -3.91
C GLY A 241 8.74 26.58 -4.58
N HIS A 242 8.87 25.25 -4.71
CA HIS A 242 9.98 24.58 -5.40
C HIS A 242 9.80 24.58 -6.93
N ARG A 243 9.82 25.78 -7.51
CA ARG A 243 9.46 26.07 -8.91
C ARG A 243 10.18 25.19 -9.94
N ASN A 244 11.46 24.91 -9.76
CA ASN A 244 12.24 24.10 -10.71
C ASN A 244 11.83 22.63 -10.67
N GLY A 245 11.60 22.08 -9.49
CA GLY A 245 11.08 20.72 -9.30
C GLY A 245 9.67 20.57 -9.87
N ALA A 246 8.77 21.50 -9.55
CA ALA A 246 7.42 21.53 -10.08
C ALA A 246 7.41 21.52 -11.60
N ARG A 247 8.17 22.44 -12.24
CA ARG A 247 8.27 22.52 -13.70
C ARG A 247 8.80 21.21 -14.30
N HIS A 248 9.86 20.64 -13.72
CA HIS A 248 10.43 19.38 -14.22
C HIS A 248 9.40 18.25 -14.21
N ASP A 249 8.76 18.04 -13.08
CA ASP A 249 7.85 16.92 -12.87
C ASP A 249 6.56 17.08 -13.70
N LEU A 250 5.95 18.26 -13.69
CA LEU A 250 4.72 18.53 -14.46
C LEU A 250 4.96 18.47 -15.97
N SER A 251 6.11 18.98 -16.45
CA SER A 251 6.46 18.85 -17.87
C SER A 251 6.67 17.38 -18.26
N ARG A 252 7.34 16.59 -17.40
CA ARG A 252 7.53 15.16 -17.65
C ARG A 252 6.22 14.39 -17.64
N TYR A 253 5.32 14.69 -16.69
CA TYR A 253 3.97 14.12 -16.67
C TYR A 253 3.22 14.34 -17.97
N LEU A 254 3.18 15.59 -18.48
CA LEU A 254 2.48 15.92 -19.72
C LEU A 254 3.08 15.25 -20.96
N VAL A 255 4.41 15.02 -20.97
CA VAL A 255 5.08 14.24 -22.02
C VAL A 255 4.65 12.77 -22.00
N LEU A 256 4.57 12.19 -20.80
CA LEU A 256 4.18 10.79 -20.63
C LEU A 256 2.67 10.56 -20.80
N ASN A 257 1.87 11.59 -20.56
CA ASN A 257 0.40 11.51 -20.57
C ASN A 257 -0.23 12.69 -21.36
N PRO A 258 -0.02 12.76 -22.69
CA PRO A 258 -0.44 13.91 -23.50
C PRO A 258 -1.96 14.10 -23.56
N GLY A 259 -2.75 13.07 -23.26
CA GLY A 259 -4.21 13.10 -23.20
C GLY A 259 -4.78 13.32 -21.78
N ALA A 260 -3.97 13.78 -20.82
CA ALA A 260 -4.42 13.98 -19.46
C ALA A 260 -5.57 14.99 -19.38
N GLN A 261 -6.59 14.67 -18.58
CA GLN A 261 -7.77 15.54 -18.42
C GLN A 261 -7.42 16.90 -17.76
N ASP A 262 -6.38 16.93 -16.94
CA ASP A 262 -5.85 18.10 -16.24
C ASP A 262 -4.76 18.85 -17.03
N ALA A 263 -4.44 18.42 -18.25
CA ALA A 263 -3.35 18.98 -19.05
C ALA A 263 -3.46 20.51 -19.27
N ALA A 264 -4.66 21.03 -19.55
CA ALA A 264 -4.89 22.45 -19.75
C ALA A 264 -4.51 23.26 -18.50
N HIS A 265 -4.98 22.84 -17.34
CA HIS A 265 -4.69 23.47 -16.05
C HIS A 265 -3.19 23.43 -15.71
N LEU A 266 -2.55 22.31 -15.94
CA LEU A 266 -1.10 22.16 -15.70
C LEU A 266 -0.25 23.02 -16.66
N HIS A 267 -0.70 23.22 -17.91
CA HIS A 267 -0.05 24.15 -18.83
C HIS A 267 -0.11 25.60 -18.34
N GLU A 268 -1.22 26.04 -17.74
CA GLU A 268 -1.33 27.38 -17.13
C GLU A 268 -0.27 27.57 -16.05
N HIS A 269 -0.15 26.61 -15.11
CA HIS A 269 0.90 26.64 -14.08
C HIS A 269 2.31 26.70 -14.67
N LEU A 270 2.59 25.92 -15.74
CA LEU A 270 3.89 25.94 -16.40
C LEU A 270 4.20 27.29 -17.07
N VAL A 271 3.20 27.93 -17.67
CA VAL A 271 3.34 29.28 -18.26
C VAL A 271 3.66 30.31 -17.16
N GLU A 272 2.97 30.26 -16.02
CA GLU A 272 3.25 31.14 -14.89
C GLU A 272 4.67 30.94 -14.34
N LEU A 273 5.11 29.69 -14.15
CA LEU A 273 6.46 29.36 -13.69
C LEU A 273 7.54 29.90 -14.65
N ASN A 274 7.29 29.84 -15.95
CA ASN A 274 8.22 30.33 -16.99
C ASN A 274 8.26 31.87 -17.05
N SER A 275 7.10 32.55 -16.92
CA SER A 275 7.00 34.00 -16.95
C SER A 275 7.69 34.66 -15.74
N GLN A 276 7.61 34.05 -14.58
CA GLN A 276 8.28 34.52 -13.36
C GLN A 276 9.80 34.35 -13.44
N ARG A 277 10.31 33.33 -14.15
CA ARG A 277 11.74 33.17 -14.43
C ARG A 277 12.27 34.28 -15.33
N ALA A 278 11.52 34.65 -16.37
CA ALA A 278 11.92 35.71 -17.29
C ALA A 278 11.99 37.09 -16.64
N ARG A 279 11.27 37.31 -15.54
CA ARG A 279 11.29 38.56 -14.76
C ARG A 279 12.40 38.61 -13.69
N ALA A 280 13.02 37.47 -13.38
CA ALA A 280 14.07 37.36 -12.37
C ALA A 280 15.50 37.44 -12.98
N HIS A 281 15.60 37.56 -14.30
CA HIS A 281 16.81 37.81 -15.09
C HIS A 281 16.69 39.14 -15.81
#